data_f55ebc7ada3e5e90395e82bbfbc0fb26
#
_entry.id   f55ebc7ada3e5e90395e82bbfbc0fb26
#
_cell.length_a   1.000
_cell.length_b   1.000
_cell.length_c   1.000
_cell.angle_alpha   90.00
_cell.angle_beta   90.00
_cell.angle_gamma   90.00
#
_symmetry.space_group_name_H-M   'P 1'
#
loop_
_entity.id
_entity.type
_entity.pdbx_description
1 polymer ?
#
loop_
_entity_poly.entity_id
_entity_poly.type
_entity_poly.pdbx_seq_one_letter_code
_entity_poly.pdbx_strand_id
1 'polypeptide(L)'
;MKEHDSLYSWFRLVIALLVATVGNIGMWVVVIILPDIQQEFTIDRSTASIPFALTMVGFAIGNGVMGRVVDHYGITKTIILAAIINTVGYIAAMQVNNVYLLSILQFFIGFGTAASFGPLIADTSHWFLKRRGIAVALIASGNYFSGAIWPPLFNSALQSDGWRDVYGILALATIFIMIPLSFLLTKKISEETSRASDAASENRRSSVNISPRTLTILLSIAGVGCCVAMSMPQVHIVAFCIDLGYGPAVGAEMLSLMLIGGIISRLINGLLADKLGGVYTLLIGSTLQCIALFLYLPFDGLVSLYIVSAVFGLSQGGIVPSYAIIIREYLPSAEAGTRVGFVMMCTIMGMAIGGWMSGWIYDITGSYAAAFWNGIIWNFLNISIVLFLINRNR
;
A
#
# COMPACT_ATOMS: atom_id res chain seq x y z
N MET A 1 9.78 28.24 -6.16
CA MET A 1 8.33 28.06 -6.52
C MET A 1 8.07 27.62 -7.96
N LYS A 2 8.98 27.87 -8.92
CA LYS A 2 8.78 27.52 -10.35
C LYS A 2 8.78 26.00 -10.64
N GLU A 3 9.32 25.16 -9.75
CA GLU A 3 9.43 23.71 -9.99
C GLU A 3 8.24 22.92 -9.42
N HIS A 4 7.64 23.37 -8.30
CA HIS A 4 6.47 22.72 -7.73
C HIS A 4 5.24 22.82 -8.65
N ASP A 5 4.45 21.76 -8.71
CA ASP A 5 3.21 21.67 -9.48
C ASP A 5 3.35 22.02 -10.97
N SER A 6 4.60 21.97 -11.50
CA SER A 6 4.94 22.29 -12.89
C SER A 6 4.54 21.19 -13.87
N LEU A 7 4.54 21.47 -15.16
CA LEU A 7 4.32 20.45 -16.19
C LEU A 7 5.36 19.30 -16.06
N TYR A 8 6.61 19.64 -15.70
CA TYR A 8 7.64 18.64 -15.45
C TYR A 8 7.29 17.75 -14.24
N SER A 9 6.73 18.33 -13.16
CA SER A 9 6.30 17.55 -12.00
C SER A 9 5.22 16.52 -12.36
N TRP A 10 4.27 16.91 -13.21
CA TRP A 10 3.24 16.00 -13.72
C TRP A 10 3.80 14.92 -14.64
N PHE A 11 4.71 15.29 -15.57
CA PHE A 11 5.43 14.33 -16.40
C PHE A 11 6.18 13.32 -15.54
N ARG A 12 6.93 13.80 -14.53
CA ARG A 12 7.64 12.97 -13.57
C ARG A 12 6.70 12.02 -12.80
N LEU A 13 5.53 12.50 -12.40
CA LEU A 13 4.51 11.69 -11.74
C LEU A 13 4.04 10.53 -12.64
N VAL A 14 3.82 10.79 -13.92
CA VAL A 14 3.44 9.73 -14.89
C VAL A 14 4.55 8.68 -14.99
N ILE A 15 5.81 9.10 -15.14
CA ILE A 15 6.96 8.19 -15.16
C ILE A 15 7.05 7.38 -13.85
N ALA A 16 6.92 8.04 -12.70
CA ALA A 16 6.92 7.37 -11.40
C ALA A 16 5.76 6.36 -11.27
N LEU A 17 4.56 6.69 -11.79
CA LEU A 17 3.40 5.80 -11.80
C LEU A 17 3.64 4.55 -12.67
N LEU A 18 4.29 4.71 -13.83
CA LEU A 18 4.69 3.57 -14.67
C LEU A 18 5.71 2.69 -13.95
N VAL A 19 6.72 3.29 -13.31
CA VAL A 19 7.70 2.57 -12.48
C VAL A 19 6.99 1.83 -11.33
N ALA A 20 6.03 2.49 -10.66
CA ALA A 20 5.24 1.87 -9.59
C ALA A 20 4.41 0.69 -10.10
N THR A 21 3.79 0.82 -11.28
CA THR A 21 2.98 -0.24 -11.89
C THR A 21 3.82 -1.46 -12.25
N VAL A 22 5.04 -1.26 -12.77
CA VAL A 22 5.98 -2.37 -13.05
C VAL A 22 6.57 -2.94 -11.76
N GLY A 23 6.98 -2.10 -10.84
CA GLY A 23 7.70 -2.53 -9.63
C GLY A 23 6.81 -3.22 -8.58
N ASN A 24 5.53 -2.82 -8.45
CA ASN A 24 4.65 -3.41 -7.44
C ASN A 24 4.11 -4.79 -7.80
N ILE A 25 4.36 -5.31 -9.01
CA ILE A 25 3.89 -6.65 -9.40
C ILE A 25 4.53 -7.75 -8.54
N GLY A 26 5.73 -7.53 -8.01
CA GLY A 26 6.38 -8.47 -7.10
C GLY A 26 5.53 -8.84 -5.87
N MET A 27 4.60 -7.97 -5.48
CA MET A 27 3.63 -8.24 -4.41
C MET A 27 2.48 -9.14 -4.88
N TRP A 28 2.06 -9.03 -6.14
CA TRP A 28 0.88 -9.72 -6.67
C TRP A 28 1.18 -11.01 -7.40
N VAL A 29 2.38 -11.16 -7.95
CA VAL A 29 2.75 -12.30 -8.81
C VAL A 29 2.46 -13.64 -8.15
N VAL A 30 2.82 -13.80 -6.88
CA VAL A 30 2.59 -15.04 -6.13
C VAL A 30 1.10 -15.38 -6.00
N VAL A 31 0.24 -14.37 -5.84
CA VAL A 31 -1.21 -14.60 -5.76
C VAL A 31 -1.77 -15.12 -7.08
N ILE A 32 -1.22 -14.64 -8.19
CA ILE A 32 -1.63 -15.03 -9.54
C ILE A 32 -1.25 -16.48 -9.83
N ILE A 33 -0.02 -16.90 -9.45
CA ILE A 33 0.52 -18.23 -9.75
C ILE A 33 0.29 -19.26 -8.63
N LEU A 34 -0.40 -18.87 -7.56
CA LEU A 34 -0.61 -19.75 -6.38
C LEU A 34 -1.27 -21.08 -6.73
N PRO A 35 -2.31 -21.14 -7.58
CA PRO A 35 -2.92 -22.43 -7.96
C PRO A 35 -1.93 -23.37 -8.66
N ASP A 36 -1.08 -22.84 -9.54
CA ASP A 36 -0.08 -23.61 -10.29
C ASP A 36 1.00 -24.16 -9.36
N ILE A 37 1.47 -23.35 -8.40
CA ILE A 37 2.42 -23.75 -7.36
C ILE A 37 1.83 -24.87 -6.51
N GLN A 38 0.59 -24.72 -6.08
CA GLN A 38 -0.12 -25.71 -5.26
C GLN A 38 -0.22 -27.06 -5.99
N GLN A 39 -0.58 -27.03 -7.26
CA GLN A 39 -0.70 -28.21 -8.08
C GLN A 39 0.66 -28.88 -8.35
N GLU A 40 1.68 -28.11 -8.74
CA GLU A 40 2.99 -28.68 -9.11
C GLU A 40 3.71 -29.30 -7.92
N PHE A 41 3.71 -28.61 -6.76
CA PHE A 41 4.38 -29.13 -5.58
C PHE A 41 3.54 -30.08 -4.75
N THR A 42 2.28 -30.33 -5.14
CA THR A 42 1.33 -31.24 -4.46
C THR A 42 1.24 -30.92 -2.95
N ILE A 43 1.09 -29.62 -2.63
CA ILE A 43 1.07 -29.10 -1.26
C ILE A 43 -0.33 -28.60 -0.89
N ASP A 44 -0.56 -28.48 0.42
CA ASP A 44 -1.79 -27.90 0.93
C ASP A 44 -1.83 -26.36 0.69
N ARG A 45 -2.99 -25.78 0.84
CA ARG A 45 -3.22 -24.34 0.59
C ARG A 45 -2.47 -23.45 1.58
N SER A 46 -2.33 -23.90 2.81
CA SER A 46 -1.59 -23.23 3.87
C SER A 46 -0.12 -23.10 3.48
N THR A 47 0.51 -24.19 3.07
CA THR A 47 1.91 -24.19 2.60
C THR A 47 2.09 -23.35 1.34
N ALA A 48 1.14 -23.42 0.39
CA ALA A 48 1.17 -22.62 -0.83
C ALA A 48 1.06 -21.11 -0.57
N SER A 49 0.54 -20.69 0.58
CA SER A 49 0.41 -19.29 0.97
C SER A 49 1.68 -18.71 1.64
N ILE A 50 2.65 -19.53 2.03
CA ILE A 50 3.90 -19.08 2.69
C ILE A 50 4.68 -18.09 1.82
N PRO A 51 4.87 -18.31 0.50
CA PRO A 51 5.57 -17.36 -0.37
C PRO A 51 4.94 -15.96 -0.31
N PHE A 52 3.61 -15.87 -0.34
CA PHE A 52 2.91 -14.59 -0.22
C PHE A 52 3.14 -13.91 1.13
N ALA A 53 3.06 -14.66 2.22
CA ALA A 53 3.31 -14.13 3.56
C ALA A 53 4.72 -13.55 3.66
N LEU A 54 5.74 -14.25 3.14
CA LEU A 54 7.12 -13.76 3.13
C LEU A 54 7.33 -12.58 2.17
N THR A 55 6.59 -12.52 1.06
CA THR A 55 6.57 -11.32 0.20
C THR A 55 6.09 -10.09 0.99
N MET A 56 5.01 -10.23 1.78
CA MET A 56 4.49 -9.13 2.61
C MET A 56 5.47 -8.69 3.69
N VAL A 57 6.14 -9.65 4.36
CA VAL A 57 7.18 -9.33 5.35
C VAL A 57 8.35 -8.60 4.69
N GLY A 58 8.83 -9.10 3.56
CA GLY A 58 9.88 -8.44 2.77
C GLY A 58 9.48 -7.03 2.35
N PHE A 59 8.26 -6.87 1.86
CA PHE A 59 7.71 -5.58 1.45
C PHE A 59 7.59 -4.58 2.62
N ALA A 60 7.17 -5.03 3.78
CA ALA A 60 7.09 -4.20 4.98
C ALA A 60 8.48 -3.71 5.40
N ILE A 61 9.44 -4.62 5.59
CA ILE A 61 10.82 -4.30 5.98
C ILE A 61 11.48 -3.44 4.89
N GLY A 62 11.26 -3.79 3.62
CA GLY A 62 11.77 -3.05 2.48
C GLY A 62 11.33 -1.59 2.46
N ASN A 63 10.07 -1.27 2.79
CA ASN A 63 9.60 0.11 2.88
C ASN A 63 10.40 0.93 3.90
N GLY A 64 10.68 0.35 5.08
CA GLY A 64 11.48 1.01 6.10
C GLY A 64 12.94 1.22 5.70
N VAL A 65 13.55 0.24 5.04
CA VAL A 65 14.96 0.30 4.62
C VAL A 65 15.14 1.16 3.38
N MET A 66 14.35 0.94 2.34
CA MET A 66 14.42 1.69 1.07
C MET A 66 14.03 3.17 1.25
N GLY A 67 13.23 3.48 2.28
CA GLY A 67 12.97 4.86 2.69
C GLY A 67 14.24 5.60 3.11
N ARG A 68 15.15 4.94 3.84
CA ARG A 68 16.46 5.51 4.18
C ARG A 68 17.39 5.59 2.97
N VAL A 69 17.35 4.57 2.11
CA VAL A 69 18.18 4.53 0.90
C VAL A 69 17.83 5.69 -0.03
N VAL A 70 16.52 6.01 -0.19
CA VAL A 70 16.12 7.13 -1.05
C VAL A 70 16.56 8.49 -0.50
N ASP A 71 16.54 8.69 0.80
CA ASP A 71 17.00 9.94 1.41
C ASP A 71 18.50 10.18 1.17
N HIS A 72 19.32 9.12 1.22
CA HIS A 72 20.77 9.22 1.04
C HIS A 72 21.21 9.22 -0.42
N TYR A 73 20.65 8.35 -1.24
CA TYR A 73 21.14 8.07 -2.60
C TYR A 73 20.23 8.62 -3.70
N GLY A 74 19.01 9.04 -3.35
CA GLY A 74 17.98 9.51 -4.26
C GLY A 74 17.19 8.37 -4.93
N ILE A 75 16.06 8.74 -5.56
CA ILE A 75 15.08 7.77 -6.05
C ILE A 75 15.63 6.89 -7.18
N THR A 76 16.39 7.44 -8.12
CA THR A 76 16.91 6.68 -9.27
C THR A 76 17.77 5.51 -8.83
N LYS A 77 18.75 5.76 -7.94
CA LYS A 77 19.63 4.69 -7.44
C LYS A 77 18.85 3.65 -6.63
N THR A 78 17.87 4.10 -5.86
CA THR A 78 16.99 3.23 -5.07
C THR A 78 16.18 2.31 -5.96
N ILE A 79 15.59 2.83 -7.05
CA ILE A 79 14.83 2.03 -8.02
C ILE A 79 15.73 1.06 -8.79
N ILE A 80 16.95 1.48 -9.17
CA ILE A 80 17.91 0.58 -9.84
C ILE A 80 18.31 -0.57 -8.91
N LEU A 81 18.62 -0.27 -7.64
CA LEU A 81 18.93 -1.30 -6.64
C LEU A 81 17.76 -2.30 -6.49
N ALA A 82 16.54 -1.78 -6.35
CA ALA A 82 15.33 -2.58 -6.28
C ALA A 82 15.12 -3.43 -7.53
N ALA A 83 15.33 -2.85 -8.71
CA ALA A 83 15.23 -3.56 -9.98
C ALA A 83 16.24 -4.71 -10.07
N ILE A 84 17.47 -4.52 -9.60
CA ILE A 84 18.50 -5.58 -9.55
C ILE A 84 18.03 -6.70 -8.59
N ILE A 85 17.59 -6.36 -7.39
CA ILE A 85 17.11 -7.35 -6.40
C ILE A 85 15.95 -8.15 -6.99
N ASN A 86 14.97 -7.48 -7.58
CA ASN A 86 13.79 -8.12 -8.15
C ASN A 86 14.16 -8.99 -9.36
N THR A 87 15.01 -8.50 -10.27
CA THR A 87 15.46 -9.28 -11.45
C THR A 87 16.18 -10.56 -11.03
N VAL A 88 17.12 -10.45 -10.08
CA VAL A 88 17.83 -11.63 -9.54
C VAL A 88 16.85 -12.58 -8.88
N GLY A 89 15.91 -12.05 -8.08
CA GLY A 89 14.85 -12.82 -7.44
C GLY A 89 13.97 -13.56 -8.45
N TYR A 90 13.54 -12.89 -9.51
CA TYR A 90 12.73 -13.49 -10.57
C TYR A 90 13.48 -14.58 -11.34
N ILE A 91 14.73 -14.30 -11.78
CA ILE A 91 15.54 -15.30 -12.48
C ILE A 91 15.79 -16.51 -11.59
N ALA A 92 16.07 -16.31 -10.31
CA ALA A 92 16.24 -17.41 -9.35
C ALA A 92 14.93 -18.20 -9.17
N ALA A 93 13.78 -17.52 -9.10
CA ALA A 93 12.47 -18.16 -8.93
C ALA A 93 12.11 -19.08 -10.11
N MET A 94 12.57 -18.78 -11.33
CA MET A 94 12.39 -19.68 -12.50
C MET A 94 13.05 -21.06 -12.32
N GLN A 95 14.09 -21.16 -11.50
CA GLN A 95 14.88 -22.39 -11.30
C GLN A 95 14.45 -23.20 -10.07
N VAL A 96 13.42 -22.73 -9.35
CA VAL A 96 13.04 -23.32 -8.07
C VAL A 96 12.15 -24.54 -8.23
N ASN A 97 12.48 -25.60 -7.48
CA ASN A 97 11.71 -26.85 -7.39
C ASN A 97 11.22 -27.13 -5.95
N ASN A 98 11.18 -26.11 -5.10
CA ASN A 98 10.80 -26.25 -3.71
C ASN A 98 10.09 -24.95 -3.23
N VAL A 99 8.92 -25.09 -2.61
CA VAL A 99 8.11 -23.96 -2.14
C VAL A 99 8.82 -23.14 -1.05
N TYR A 100 9.63 -23.75 -0.20
CA TYR A 100 10.34 -23.03 0.86
C TYR A 100 11.44 -22.13 0.30
N LEU A 101 12.17 -22.61 -0.73
CA LEU A 101 13.15 -21.78 -1.43
C LEU A 101 12.47 -20.65 -2.20
N LEU A 102 11.35 -20.93 -2.86
CA LEU A 102 10.51 -19.89 -3.48
C LEU A 102 10.09 -18.84 -2.46
N SER A 103 9.70 -19.27 -1.27
CA SER A 103 9.28 -18.38 -0.19
C SER A 103 10.40 -17.42 0.26
N ILE A 104 11.63 -17.91 0.37
CA ILE A 104 12.80 -17.09 0.67
C ILE A 104 13.06 -16.07 -0.45
N LEU A 105 13.00 -16.49 -1.70
CA LEU A 105 13.16 -15.58 -2.85
C LEU A 105 12.05 -14.53 -2.87
N GLN A 106 10.83 -14.90 -2.55
CA GLN A 106 9.70 -13.99 -2.46
C GLN A 106 9.85 -12.94 -1.37
N PHE A 107 10.53 -13.25 -0.26
CA PHE A 107 10.91 -12.23 0.72
C PHE A 107 11.79 -11.15 0.09
N PHE A 108 12.83 -11.54 -0.68
CA PHE A 108 13.72 -10.57 -1.34
C PHE A 108 13.02 -9.81 -2.48
N ILE A 109 12.13 -10.47 -3.23
CA ILE A 109 11.30 -9.82 -4.24
C ILE A 109 10.39 -8.78 -3.57
N GLY A 110 9.73 -9.14 -2.48
CA GLY A 110 8.92 -8.18 -1.70
C GLY A 110 9.75 -7.01 -1.18
N PHE A 111 10.95 -7.28 -0.66
CA PHE A 111 11.88 -6.25 -0.19
C PHE A 111 12.29 -5.27 -1.31
N GLY A 112 12.62 -5.75 -2.50
CA GLY A 112 12.92 -4.91 -3.66
C GLY A 112 11.68 -4.13 -4.13
N THR A 113 10.53 -4.78 -4.22
CA THR A 113 9.24 -4.19 -4.62
C THR A 113 8.89 -2.95 -3.79
N ALA A 114 9.27 -2.92 -2.52
CA ALA A 114 8.99 -1.82 -1.61
C ALA A 114 9.49 -0.45 -2.08
N ALA A 115 10.59 -0.40 -2.84
CA ALA A 115 11.09 0.85 -3.41
C ALA A 115 10.10 1.52 -4.37
N SER A 116 9.23 0.73 -4.99
CA SER A 116 8.19 1.18 -5.91
C SER A 116 6.91 1.67 -5.21
N PHE A 117 6.88 1.71 -3.88
CA PHE A 117 5.74 2.20 -3.10
C PHE A 117 6.15 3.38 -2.20
N GLY A 118 6.54 3.16 -0.95
CA GLY A 118 6.84 4.23 0.02
C GLY A 118 7.89 5.25 -0.47
N PRO A 119 9.07 4.82 -0.96
CA PRO A 119 10.07 5.71 -1.52
C PRO A 119 9.60 6.57 -2.70
N LEU A 120 8.82 5.99 -3.63
CA LEU A 120 8.24 6.76 -4.75
C LEU A 120 7.18 7.75 -4.28
N ILE A 121 6.37 7.40 -3.28
CA ILE A 121 5.43 8.32 -2.64
C ILE A 121 6.19 9.50 -2.02
N ALA A 122 7.26 9.22 -1.27
CA ALA A 122 8.10 10.24 -0.65
C ALA A 122 8.73 11.16 -1.71
N ASP A 123 9.38 10.61 -2.73
CA ASP A 123 9.99 11.39 -3.82
C ASP A 123 8.96 12.24 -4.56
N THR A 124 7.82 11.66 -4.95
CA THR A 124 6.74 12.40 -5.62
C THR A 124 6.25 13.58 -4.78
N SER A 125 6.14 13.40 -3.48
CA SER A 125 5.66 14.44 -2.56
C SER A 125 6.55 15.69 -2.51
N HIS A 126 7.82 15.58 -2.93
CA HIS A 126 8.74 16.73 -3.03
C HIS A 126 8.42 17.66 -4.21
N TRP A 127 7.85 17.14 -5.27
CA TRP A 127 7.58 17.86 -6.52
C TRP A 127 6.25 18.61 -6.53
N PHE A 128 5.41 18.38 -5.51
CA PHE A 128 4.10 18.98 -5.39
C PHE A 128 3.95 19.72 -4.06
N LEU A 129 3.38 20.91 -4.10
CA LEU A 129 3.09 21.72 -2.93
C LEU A 129 1.58 21.96 -2.79
N LYS A 130 0.93 22.51 -3.83
CA LYS A 130 -0.52 22.79 -3.83
C LYS A 130 -1.35 21.55 -4.12
N ARG A 131 -0.84 20.67 -5.01
CA ARG A 131 -1.53 19.44 -5.47
C ARG A 131 -0.84 18.17 -4.96
N ARG A 132 -0.27 18.25 -3.76
CA ARG A 132 0.45 17.13 -3.14
C ARG A 132 -0.48 15.95 -2.84
N GLY A 133 -1.69 16.22 -2.39
CA GLY A 133 -2.67 15.20 -2.06
C GLY A 133 -3.03 14.33 -3.25
N ILE A 134 -3.42 14.94 -4.37
CA ILE A 134 -3.76 14.19 -5.58
C ILE A 134 -2.53 13.48 -6.17
N ALA A 135 -1.35 14.10 -6.13
CA ALA A 135 -0.13 13.47 -6.65
C ALA A 135 0.27 12.23 -5.83
N VAL A 136 0.20 12.32 -4.49
CA VAL A 136 0.45 11.18 -3.59
C VAL A 136 -0.62 10.09 -3.77
N ALA A 137 -1.88 10.46 -3.95
CA ALA A 137 -2.96 9.51 -4.22
C ALA A 137 -2.76 8.76 -5.54
N LEU A 138 -2.35 9.45 -6.59
CA LEU A 138 -2.07 8.86 -7.90
C LEU A 138 -0.89 7.89 -7.83
N ILE A 139 0.25 8.30 -7.27
CA ILE A 139 1.42 7.41 -7.17
C ILE A 139 1.13 6.18 -6.28
N ALA A 140 0.41 6.35 -5.18
CA ALA A 140 0.00 5.24 -4.33
C ALA A 140 -0.95 4.27 -5.05
N SER A 141 -1.72 4.73 -6.05
CA SER A 141 -2.59 3.88 -6.87
C SER A 141 -1.81 2.95 -7.81
N GLY A 142 -0.52 3.20 -8.05
CA GLY A 142 0.36 2.32 -8.84
C GLY A 142 0.36 0.87 -8.37
N ASN A 143 0.18 0.64 -7.07
CA ASN A 143 0.01 -0.70 -6.51
C ASN A 143 -1.27 -1.39 -7.02
N TYR A 144 -2.40 -0.69 -7.04
CA TYR A 144 -3.66 -1.23 -7.57
C TYR A 144 -3.63 -1.38 -9.09
N PHE A 145 -3.02 -0.42 -9.82
CA PHE A 145 -2.80 -0.56 -11.25
C PHE A 145 -1.95 -1.78 -11.59
N SER A 146 -0.92 -2.05 -10.79
CA SER A 146 -0.11 -3.25 -10.94
C SER A 146 -0.97 -4.52 -10.84
N GLY A 147 -1.77 -4.66 -9.81
CA GLY A 147 -2.67 -5.80 -9.61
C GLY A 147 -3.77 -5.93 -10.67
N ALA A 148 -4.14 -4.84 -11.35
CA ALA A 148 -5.17 -4.85 -12.40
C ALA A 148 -4.62 -5.12 -13.80
N ILE A 149 -3.44 -4.61 -14.12
CA ILE A 149 -2.88 -4.64 -15.49
C ILE A 149 -2.13 -5.96 -15.77
N TRP A 150 -1.35 -6.46 -14.82
CA TRP A 150 -0.48 -7.59 -15.05
C TRP A 150 -1.18 -8.95 -15.20
N PRO A 151 -2.23 -9.32 -14.41
CA PRO A 151 -2.85 -10.62 -14.53
C PRO A 151 -3.37 -10.97 -15.93
N PRO A 152 -4.06 -10.06 -16.65
CA PRO A 152 -4.43 -10.31 -18.05
C PRO A 152 -3.24 -10.55 -18.98
N LEU A 153 -2.11 -9.86 -18.75
CA LEU A 153 -0.91 -10.01 -19.57
C LEU A 153 -0.20 -11.37 -19.35
N PHE A 154 -0.37 -11.96 -18.18
CA PHE A 154 0.22 -13.27 -17.86
C PHE A 154 -0.61 -14.46 -18.34
N ASN A 155 -1.87 -14.25 -18.69
CA ASN A 155 -2.80 -15.34 -18.98
C ASN A 155 -2.31 -16.26 -20.10
N SER A 156 -1.72 -15.69 -21.17
CA SER A 156 -1.13 -16.50 -22.26
C SER A 156 0.08 -17.30 -21.80
N ALA A 157 0.98 -16.70 -21.02
CA ALA A 157 2.16 -17.38 -20.51
C ALA A 157 1.80 -18.51 -19.54
N LEU A 158 0.84 -18.28 -18.65
CA LEU A 158 0.36 -19.30 -17.71
C LEU A 158 -0.27 -20.52 -18.42
N GLN A 159 -0.93 -20.30 -19.56
CA GLN A 159 -1.57 -21.38 -20.30
C GLN A 159 -0.59 -22.17 -21.18
N SER A 160 0.48 -21.55 -21.71
CA SER A 160 1.41 -22.20 -22.64
C SER A 160 2.66 -22.73 -21.95
N ASP A 161 3.29 -21.96 -21.10
CA ASP A 161 4.68 -22.18 -20.67
C ASP A 161 4.80 -22.33 -19.13
N GLY A 162 3.73 -22.03 -18.41
CA GLY A 162 3.62 -22.20 -16.97
C GLY A 162 4.09 -20.99 -16.15
N TRP A 163 3.96 -21.11 -14.83
CA TRP A 163 4.18 -20.00 -13.91
C TRP A 163 5.64 -19.48 -13.85
N ARG A 164 6.62 -20.30 -14.26
CA ARG A 164 8.03 -19.88 -14.30
C ARG A 164 8.28 -18.81 -15.34
N ASP A 165 7.61 -18.86 -16.47
CA ASP A 165 7.77 -17.88 -17.55
C ASP A 165 7.17 -16.51 -17.17
N VAL A 166 6.20 -16.48 -16.27
CA VAL A 166 5.74 -15.23 -15.67
C VAL A 166 6.90 -14.49 -15.00
N TYR A 167 7.75 -15.19 -14.25
CA TYR A 167 8.95 -14.58 -13.66
C TYR A 167 9.96 -14.12 -14.70
N GLY A 168 10.10 -14.86 -15.80
CA GLY A 168 10.92 -14.43 -16.94
C GLY A 168 10.45 -13.13 -17.56
N ILE A 169 9.14 -13.00 -17.81
CA ILE A 169 8.51 -11.76 -18.30
C ILE A 169 8.76 -10.61 -17.32
N LEU A 170 8.64 -10.85 -16.02
CA LEU A 170 8.87 -9.82 -14.99
C LEU A 170 10.34 -9.40 -14.91
N ALA A 171 11.27 -10.33 -15.04
CA ALA A 171 12.70 -10.01 -15.11
C ALA A 171 13.00 -9.09 -16.30
N LEU A 172 12.47 -9.41 -17.48
CA LEU A 172 12.61 -8.59 -18.69
C LEU A 172 11.94 -7.20 -18.50
N ALA A 173 10.71 -7.16 -17.99
CA ALA A 173 10.01 -5.89 -17.74
C ALA A 173 10.78 -5.00 -16.76
N THR A 174 11.37 -5.59 -15.72
CA THR A 174 12.17 -4.85 -14.75
C THR A 174 13.43 -4.26 -15.40
N ILE A 175 14.15 -5.02 -16.21
CA ILE A 175 15.37 -4.55 -16.90
C ILE A 175 15.04 -3.52 -17.98
N PHE A 176 14.07 -3.81 -18.86
CA PHE A 176 13.85 -3.03 -20.07
C PHE A 176 12.83 -1.88 -19.90
N ILE A 177 12.04 -1.89 -18.85
CA ILE A 177 11.06 -0.83 -18.58
C ILE A 177 11.43 -0.06 -17.30
N MET A 178 11.58 -0.76 -16.17
CA MET A 178 11.75 -0.08 -14.88
C MET A 178 13.11 0.63 -14.77
N ILE A 179 14.21 0.01 -15.21
CA ILE A 179 15.54 0.63 -15.18
C ILE A 179 15.61 1.86 -16.08
N PRO A 180 15.26 1.78 -17.41
CA PRO A 180 15.29 2.97 -18.26
C PRO A 180 14.41 4.11 -17.77
N LEU A 181 13.18 3.82 -17.31
CA LEU A 181 12.29 4.84 -16.77
C LEU A 181 12.87 5.51 -15.51
N SER A 182 13.65 4.77 -14.69
CA SER A 182 14.28 5.33 -13.51
C SER A 182 15.26 6.46 -13.80
N PHE A 183 15.93 6.43 -14.96
CA PHE A 183 16.86 7.50 -15.36
C PHE A 183 16.13 8.83 -15.64
N LEU A 184 14.84 8.78 -16.03
CA LEU A 184 14.02 9.99 -16.19
C LEU A 184 13.69 10.65 -14.84
N LEU A 185 13.89 9.94 -13.73
CA LEU A 185 13.70 10.43 -12.37
C LEU A 185 14.98 11.03 -11.74
N THR A 186 16.07 11.18 -12.51
CA THR A 186 17.38 11.59 -11.98
C THR A 186 17.41 13.05 -11.50
N LYS A 187 16.62 13.93 -12.12
CA LYS A 187 16.57 15.34 -11.73
C LYS A 187 16.11 15.48 -10.28
N LYS A 188 16.89 16.24 -9.49
CA LYS A 188 16.53 16.61 -8.12
C LYS A 188 15.86 17.98 -8.13
N ILE A 189 14.97 18.20 -7.16
CA ILE A 189 14.39 19.52 -6.92
C ILE A 189 15.48 20.47 -6.45
N SER A 190 15.38 21.76 -6.79
CA SER A 190 16.36 22.75 -6.34
C SER A 190 16.32 22.94 -4.83
N GLU A 191 17.49 23.20 -4.22
CA GLU A 191 17.58 23.43 -2.77
C GLU A 191 16.73 24.60 -2.30
N GLU A 192 16.62 25.66 -3.11
CA GLU A 192 15.79 26.83 -2.81
C GLU A 192 14.32 26.44 -2.72
N THR A 193 13.84 25.64 -3.68
CA THR A 193 12.47 25.15 -3.72
C THR A 193 12.19 24.20 -2.55
N SER A 194 13.14 23.34 -2.20
CA SER A 194 13.04 22.44 -1.04
C SER A 194 12.96 23.25 0.27
N ARG A 195 13.85 24.22 0.48
CA ARG A 195 13.86 25.08 1.68
C ARG A 195 12.55 25.83 1.88
N ALA A 196 11.93 26.33 0.79
CA ALA A 196 10.61 26.99 0.87
C ALA A 196 9.51 26.06 1.35
N SER A 197 9.51 24.79 0.87
CA SER A 197 8.59 23.76 1.33
C SER A 197 8.85 23.36 2.79
N ASP A 198 10.12 23.28 3.19
CA ASP A 198 10.52 22.90 4.54
C ASP A 198 10.19 24.00 5.57
N ALA A 199 10.32 25.27 5.20
CA ALA A 199 9.88 26.38 6.04
C ALA A 199 8.36 26.36 6.29
N ALA A 200 7.56 26.03 5.26
CA ALA A 200 6.12 25.87 5.41
C ALA A 200 5.77 24.69 6.32
N SER A 201 6.50 23.59 6.22
CA SER A 201 6.32 22.41 7.08
C SER A 201 6.71 22.69 8.52
N GLU A 202 7.80 23.45 8.74
CA GLU A 202 8.25 23.85 10.08
C GLU A 202 7.25 24.77 10.78
N ASN A 203 6.66 25.72 10.05
CA ASN A 203 5.63 26.59 10.59
C ASN A 203 4.38 25.81 11.04
N ARG A 204 3.97 24.79 10.26
CA ARG A 204 2.87 23.90 10.65
C ARG A 204 3.24 23.04 11.86
N ARG A 205 4.45 22.51 11.89
CA ARG A 205 4.94 21.69 13.01
C ARG A 205 5.00 22.48 14.31
N SER A 206 5.50 23.71 14.28
CA SER A 206 5.62 24.56 15.46
C SER A 206 4.25 24.90 16.04
N SER A 207 3.20 25.02 15.21
CA SER A 207 1.84 25.28 15.71
C SER A 207 1.30 24.07 16.51
N VAL A 208 1.69 22.85 16.19
CA VAL A 208 1.23 21.63 16.89
C VAL A 208 2.05 21.33 18.15
N ASN A 209 3.22 21.91 18.30
CA ASN A 209 4.15 21.70 19.43
C ASN A 209 4.44 20.21 19.72
N ILE A 210 4.66 19.42 18.66
CA ILE A 210 5.00 18.00 18.73
C ILE A 210 6.36 17.74 18.09
N SER A 211 7.20 16.91 18.73
CA SER A 211 8.49 16.55 18.14
C SER A 211 8.32 15.70 16.87
N PRO A 212 9.24 15.78 15.88
CA PRO A 212 9.20 14.95 14.68
C PRO A 212 9.11 13.45 14.98
N ARG A 213 9.84 13.01 16.02
CA ARG A 213 9.84 11.61 16.45
C ARG A 213 8.48 11.20 17.01
N THR A 214 7.90 12.02 17.88
CA THR A 214 6.59 11.75 18.49
C THR A 214 5.49 11.70 17.41
N LEU A 215 5.49 12.65 16.46
CA LEU A 215 4.54 12.65 15.35
C LEU A 215 4.66 11.36 14.52
N THR A 216 5.88 10.95 14.15
CA THR A 216 6.11 9.71 13.39
C THR A 216 5.60 8.49 14.14
N ILE A 217 5.85 8.39 15.46
CA ILE A 217 5.38 7.27 16.29
C ILE A 217 3.84 7.28 16.37
N LEU A 218 3.21 8.42 16.60
CA LEU A 218 1.74 8.52 16.65
C LEU A 218 1.10 8.12 15.31
N LEU A 219 1.65 8.59 14.20
CA LEU A 219 1.18 8.19 12.86
C LEU A 219 1.40 6.70 12.58
N SER A 220 2.49 6.11 13.09
CA SER A 220 2.75 4.68 12.95
C SER A 220 1.74 3.85 13.73
N ILE A 221 1.44 4.22 14.98
CA ILE A 221 0.43 3.54 15.81
C ILE A 221 -0.96 3.69 15.18
N ALA A 222 -1.32 4.90 14.72
CA ALA A 222 -2.56 5.16 14.02
C ALA A 222 -2.66 4.33 12.73
N GLY A 223 -1.55 4.24 11.98
CA GLY A 223 -1.44 3.44 10.77
C GLY A 223 -1.65 1.94 11.01
N VAL A 224 -1.05 1.38 12.07
CA VAL A 224 -1.33 0.00 12.49
C VAL A 224 -2.81 -0.17 12.79
N GLY A 225 -3.39 0.71 13.63
CA GLY A 225 -4.80 0.62 14.02
C GLY A 225 -5.77 0.66 12.85
N CYS A 226 -5.57 1.60 11.92
CA CYS A 226 -6.41 1.70 10.74
C CYS A 226 -6.27 0.48 9.81
N CYS A 227 -5.04 -0.05 9.65
CA CYS A 227 -4.80 -1.16 8.73
C CYS A 227 -5.19 -2.51 9.30
N VAL A 228 -5.15 -2.69 10.62
CA VAL A 228 -5.79 -3.84 11.30
C VAL A 228 -7.29 -3.85 10.99
N ALA A 229 -7.95 -2.71 11.11
CA ALA A 229 -9.38 -2.56 10.80
C ALA A 229 -9.70 -2.79 9.31
N MET A 230 -8.82 -2.32 8.44
CA MET A 230 -8.97 -2.44 6.98
C MET A 230 -8.84 -3.87 6.49
N SER A 231 -7.94 -4.65 7.08
CA SER A 231 -7.61 -5.99 6.60
C SER A 231 -8.71 -7.00 6.87
N MET A 232 -9.54 -6.81 7.91
CA MET A 232 -10.59 -7.76 8.24
C MET A 232 -11.55 -8.00 7.07
N PRO A 233 -12.25 -7.00 6.50
CA PRO A 233 -13.12 -7.26 5.35
C PRO A 233 -12.35 -7.72 4.11
N GLN A 234 -11.17 -7.14 3.84
CA GLN A 234 -10.40 -7.47 2.64
C GLN A 234 -9.89 -8.91 2.61
N VAL A 235 -9.50 -9.46 3.75
CA VAL A 235 -8.94 -10.81 3.82
C VAL A 235 -10.05 -11.85 3.98
N HIS A 236 -11.11 -11.52 4.74
CA HIS A 236 -12.10 -12.51 5.17
C HIS A 236 -13.46 -12.43 4.47
N ILE A 237 -13.69 -11.44 3.56
CA ILE A 237 -14.99 -11.31 2.90
C ILE A 237 -15.41 -12.56 2.14
N VAL A 238 -14.47 -13.27 1.51
CA VAL A 238 -14.76 -14.51 0.76
C VAL A 238 -15.21 -15.61 1.72
N ALA A 239 -14.48 -15.82 2.81
CA ALA A 239 -14.84 -16.79 3.83
C ALA A 239 -16.16 -16.44 4.52
N PHE A 240 -16.38 -15.16 4.82
CA PHE A 240 -17.64 -14.65 5.39
C PHE A 240 -18.82 -14.91 4.47
N CYS A 241 -18.69 -14.71 3.16
CA CYS A 241 -19.74 -15.05 2.19
C CYS A 241 -19.99 -16.55 2.09
N ILE A 242 -18.98 -17.38 2.23
CA ILE A 242 -19.13 -18.85 2.27
C ILE A 242 -19.93 -19.25 3.50
N ASP A 243 -19.61 -18.72 4.68
CA ASP A 243 -20.30 -19.02 5.94
C ASP A 243 -21.78 -18.57 5.92
N LEU A 244 -22.08 -17.50 5.20
CA LEU A 244 -23.45 -17.03 4.97
C LEU A 244 -24.21 -17.82 3.87
N GLY A 245 -23.55 -18.79 3.21
CA GLY A 245 -24.13 -19.61 2.17
C GLY A 245 -24.17 -18.99 0.76
N TYR A 246 -23.54 -17.84 0.54
CA TYR A 246 -23.50 -17.18 -0.78
C TYR A 246 -22.40 -17.72 -1.71
N GLY A 247 -21.41 -18.41 -1.16
CA GLY A 247 -20.32 -19.02 -1.90
C GLY A 247 -19.15 -18.10 -2.22
N PRO A 248 -18.02 -18.68 -2.71
CA PRO A 248 -16.77 -17.95 -2.89
C PRO A 248 -16.79 -16.93 -4.04
N ALA A 249 -17.56 -17.16 -5.10
CA ALA A 249 -17.65 -16.25 -6.24
C ALA A 249 -18.21 -14.88 -5.84
N VAL A 250 -19.28 -14.87 -5.04
CA VAL A 250 -19.90 -13.65 -4.50
C VAL A 250 -18.92 -12.88 -3.62
N GLY A 251 -18.16 -13.58 -2.77
CA GLY A 251 -17.13 -12.96 -1.94
C GLY A 251 -16.00 -12.33 -2.78
N ALA A 252 -15.60 -12.96 -3.87
CA ALA A 252 -14.62 -12.44 -4.80
C ALA A 252 -15.11 -11.18 -5.54
N GLU A 253 -16.39 -11.16 -5.93
CA GLU A 253 -17.02 -9.97 -6.52
C GLU A 253 -17.06 -8.81 -5.54
N MET A 254 -17.42 -9.05 -4.27
CA MET A 254 -17.42 -8.04 -3.22
C MET A 254 -16.01 -7.48 -2.96
N LEU A 255 -15.00 -8.35 -2.93
CA LEU A 255 -13.60 -7.92 -2.81
C LEU A 255 -13.19 -7.02 -4.00
N SER A 256 -13.55 -7.42 -5.22
CA SER A 256 -13.28 -6.61 -6.42
C SER A 256 -13.95 -5.24 -6.33
N LEU A 257 -15.18 -5.17 -5.86
CA LEU A 257 -15.92 -3.94 -5.64
C LEU A 257 -15.23 -3.04 -4.59
N MET A 258 -14.73 -3.62 -3.50
CA MET A 258 -13.94 -2.88 -2.50
C MET A 258 -12.67 -2.28 -3.10
N LEU A 259 -11.95 -3.03 -3.94
CA LEU A 259 -10.71 -2.56 -4.56
C LEU A 259 -10.95 -1.44 -5.59
N ILE A 260 -11.99 -1.58 -6.42
CA ILE A 260 -12.41 -0.53 -7.36
C ILE A 260 -12.82 0.73 -6.59
N GLY A 261 -13.67 0.57 -5.57
CA GLY A 261 -14.04 1.66 -4.66
C GLY A 261 -12.83 2.32 -4.01
N GLY A 262 -11.82 1.52 -3.65
CA GLY A 262 -10.56 1.99 -3.09
C GLY A 262 -9.76 2.90 -4.04
N ILE A 263 -9.73 2.62 -5.34
CA ILE A 263 -9.08 3.49 -6.34
C ILE A 263 -9.83 4.83 -6.40
N ILE A 264 -11.14 4.81 -6.54
CA ILE A 264 -11.99 6.02 -6.58
C ILE A 264 -11.79 6.84 -5.30
N SER A 265 -11.84 6.18 -4.15
CA SER A 265 -11.60 6.79 -2.84
C SER A 265 -10.25 7.48 -2.75
N ARG A 266 -9.17 6.86 -3.27
CA ARG A 266 -7.83 7.48 -3.28
C ARG A 266 -7.82 8.80 -4.02
N LEU A 267 -8.43 8.86 -5.19
CA LEU A 267 -8.47 10.08 -6.00
C LEU A 267 -9.29 11.17 -5.30
N ILE A 268 -10.46 10.83 -4.78
CA ILE A 268 -11.31 11.78 -4.04
C ILE A 268 -10.58 12.31 -2.79
N ASN A 269 -10.01 11.42 -1.99
CA ASN A 269 -9.27 11.81 -0.79
C ASN A 269 -7.99 12.58 -1.10
N GLY A 270 -7.34 12.32 -2.23
CA GLY A 270 -6.21 13.12 -2.69
C GLY A 270 -6.61 14.59 -2.96
N LEU A 271 -7.73 14.80 -3.66
CA LEU A 271 -8.29 16.14 -3.88
C LEU A 271 -8.77 16.79 -2.57
N LEU A 272 -9.32 15.99 -1.66
CA LEU A 272 -9.75 16.45 -0.35
C LEU A 272 -8.56 16.89 0.51
N ALA A 273 -7.45 16.13 0.46
CA ALA A 273 -6.23 16.46 1.18
C ALA A 273 -5.59 17.77 0.68
N ASP A 274 -5.69 18.07 -0.62
CA ASP A 274 -5.23 19.35 -1.17
C ASP A 274 -6.00 20.55 -0.63
N LYS A 275 -7.27 20.35 -0.23
CA LYS A 275 -8.15 21.42 0.30
C LYS A 275 -8.14 21.51 1.83
N LEU A 276 -8.23 20.38 2.50
CA LEU A 276 -8.42 20.28 3.96
C LEU A 276 -7.13 19.94 4.71
N GLY A 277 -6.10 19.43 3.98
CA GLY A 277 -4.88 18.87 4.57
C GLY A 277 -5.02 17.39 4.92
N GLY A 278 -3.87 16.75 5.16
CA GLY A 278 -3.78 15.31 5.38
C GLY A 278 -4.51 14.83 6.64
N VAL A 279 -4.43 15.58 7.74
CA VAL A 279 -5.00 15.18 9.04
C VAL A 279 -6.53 15.11 9.01
N TYR A 280 -7.20 16.12 8.43
CA TYR A 280 -8.67 16.10 8.30
C TYR A 280 -9.13 15.04 7.30
N THR A 281 -8.39 14.84 6.21
CA THR A 281 -8.69 13.78 5.23
C THR A 281 -8.58 12.40 5.88
N LEU A 282 -7.55 12.19 6.69
CA LEU A 282 -7.38 10.96 7.46
C LEU A 282 -8.54 10.73 8.42
N LEU A 283 -8.98 11.78 9.14
CA LEU A 283 -10.14 11.67 10.05
C LEU A 283 -11.42 11.27 9.31
N ILE A 284 -11.70 11.92 8.18
CA ILE A 284 -12.88 11.61 7.36
C ILE A 284 -12.85 10.16 6.88
N GLY A 285 -11.74 9.72 6.27
CA GLY A 285 -11.58 8.35 5.80
C GLY A 285 -11.73 7.33 6.92
N SER A 286 -11.07 7.56 8.07
CA SER A 286 -11.13 6.66 9.22
C SER A 286 -12.54 6.60 9.85
N THR A 287 -13.25 7.72 9.89
CA THR A 287 -14.64 7.75 10.39
C THR A 287 -15.57 6.99 9.45
N LEU A 288 -15.45 7.21 8.15
CA LEU A 288 -16.24 6.48 7.15
C LEU A 288 -15.93 4.97 7.16
N GLN A 289 -14.65 4.59 7.33
CA GLN A 289 -14.25 3.19 7.50
C GLN A 289 -14.89 2.59 8.77
N CYS A 290 -14.91 3.32 9.87
CA CYS A 290 -15.55 2.88 11.11
C CYS A 290 -17.05 2.63 10.90
N ILE A 291 -17.74 3.55 10.24
CA ILE A 291 -19.17 3.40 9.90
C ILE A 291 -19.37 2.17 9.01
N ALA A 292 -18.55 1.98 7.99
CA ALA A 292 -18.66 0.82 7.10
C ALA A 292 -18.46 -0.51 7.85
N LEU A 293 -17.51 -0.57 8.81
CA LEU A 293 -17.34 -1.75 9.66
C LEU A 293 -18.56 -2.03 10.54
N PHE A 294 -19.17 -0.98 11.11
CA PHE A 294 -20.43 -1.13 11.86
C PHE A 294 -21.57 -1.67 10.98
N LEU A 295 -21.63 -1.27 9.71
CA LEU A 295 -22.68 -1.73 8.79
C LEU A 295 -22.56 -3.23 8.46
N TYR A 296 -21.38 -3.86 8.56
CA TYR A 296 -21.25 -5.29 8.43
C TYR A 296 -21.90 -6.11 9.56
N LEU A 297 -22.17 -5.52 10.73
CA LEU A 297 -22.71 -6.22 11.88
C LEU A 297 -24.21 -6.57 11.72
N PRO A 298 -25.10 -5.62 11.32
CA PRO A 298 -26.53 -5.91 11.18
C PRO A 298 -26.95 -6.34 9.77
N PHE A 299 -26.09 -6.19 8.76
CA PHE A 299 -26.44 -6.37 7.36
C PHE A 299 -25.67 -7.54 6.74
N ASP A 300 -26.28 -8.74 6.80
CA ASP A 300 -25.77 -9.99 6.27
C ASP A 300 -26.47 -10.48 4.98
N GLY A 301 -27.53 -9.78 4.54
CA GLY A 301 -28.21 -10.07 3.28
C GLY A 301 -27.35 -9.76 2.05
N LEU A 302 -27.54 -10.54 0.97
CA LEU A 302 -26.71 -10.45 -0.24
C LEU A 302 -26.59 -9.02 -0.80
N VAL A 303 -27.71 -8.34 -1.02
CA VAL A 303 -27.72 -6.97 -1.58
C VAL A 303 -27.07 -5.96 -0.61
N SER A 304 -27.36 -6.08 0.69
CA SER A 304 -26.78 -5.20 1.70
C SER A 304 -25.27 -5.38 1.81
N LEU A 305 -24.76 -6.61 1.68
CA LEU A 305 -23.32 -6.87 1.69
C LEU A 305 -22.60 -6.26 0.48
N TYR A 306 -23.20 -6.27 -0.72
CA TYR A 306 -22.66 -5.56 -1.87
C TYR A 306 -22.59 -4.04 -1.61
N ILE A 307 -23.65 -3.46 -1.05
CA ILE A 307 -23.68 -2.02 -0.72
C ILE A 307 -22.64 -1.69 0.33
N VAL A 308 -22.57 -2.46 1.42
CA VAL A 308 -21.60 -2.24 2.51
C VAL A 308 -20.16 -2.41 1.99
N SER A 309 -19.90 -3.40 1.13
CA SER A 309 -18.59 -3.61 0.51
C SER A 309 -18.19 -2.42 -0.39
N ALA A 310 -19.12 -1.86 -1.16
CA ALA A 310 -18.89 -0.66 -1.95
C ALA A 310 -18.59 0.56 -1.04
N VAL A 311 -19.37 0.77 0.01
CA VAL A 311 -19.17 1.85 1.00
C VAL A 311 -17.83 1.70 1.68
N PHE A 312 -17.46 0.48 2.08
CA PHE A 312 -16.15 0.21 2.69
C PHE A 312 -15.01 0.52 1.71
N GLY A 313 -15.11 0.08 0.46
CA GLY A 313 -14.14 0.40 -0.58
C GLY A 313 -13.94 1.91 -0.77
N LEU A 314 -15.05 2.66 -0.89
CA LEU A 314 -15.06 4.11 -1.03
C LEU A 314 -14.55 4.86 0.21
N SER A 315 -14.56 4.24 1.39
CA SER A 315 -14.08 4.88 2.62
C SER A 315 -12.58 4.72 2.85
N GLN A 316 -12.00 3.56 2.50
CA GLN A 316 -10.67 3.15 2.96
C GLN A 316 -9.51 3.63 2.06
N GLY A 317 -9.74 3.81 0.77
CA GLY A 317 -8.65 3.94 -0.21
C GLY A 317 -7.69 5.11 0.03
N GLY A 318 -8.19 6.22 0.56
CA GLY A 318 -7.41 7.42 0.84
C GLY A 318 -6.69 7.46 2.17
N ILE A 319 -6.94 6.52 3.08
CA ILE A 319 -6.41 6.57 4.46
C ILE A 319 -4.88 6.42 4.45
N VAL A 320 -4.36 5.37 3.83
CA VAL A 320 -2.91 5.08 3.82
C VAL A 320 -2.09 6.20 3.16
N PRO A 321 -2.45 6.75 1.98
CA PRO A 321 -1.77 7.90 1.41
C PRO A 321 -1.77 9.14 2.30
N SER A 322 -2.82 9.35 3.11
CA SER A 322 -2.92 10.51 4.00
C SER A 322 -1.78 10.56 5.03
N TYR A 323 -1.28 9.41 5.51
CA TYR A 323 -0.12 9.40 6.41
C TYR A 323 1.12 10.00 5.76
N ALA A 324 1.39 9.68 4.49
CA ALA A 324 2.52 10.25 3.76
C ALA A 324 2.34 11.76 3.53
N ILE A 325 1.10 12.21 3.26
CA ILE A 325 0.77 13.62 3.11
C ILE A 325 1.03 14.36 4.42
N ILE A 326 0.57 13.83 5.56
CA ILE A 326 0.79 14.42 6.89
C ILE A 326 2.29 14.54 7.20
N ILE A 327 3.06 13.48 6.94
CA ILE A 327 4.51 13.53 7.13
C ILE A 327 5.12 14.72 6.36
N ARG A 328 4.73 14.91 5.11
CA ARG A 328 5.24 15.99 4.27
C ARG A 328 4.67 17.37 4.59
N GLU A 329 3.53 17.44 5.24
CA GLU A 329 2.95 18.70 5.73
C GLU A 329 3.65 19.23 6.99
N TYR A 330 4.15 18.34 7.83
CA TYR A 330 4.68 18.69 9.16
C TYR A 330 6.19 18.45 9.33
N LEU A 331 6.83 17.69 8.43
CA LEU A 331 8.22 17.28 8.59
C LEU A 331 9.07 17.66 7.37
N PRO A 332 10.38 17.91 7.57
CA PRO A 332 11.28 18.34 6.52
C PRO A 332 11.47 17.29 5.42
N SER A 333 11.77 17.75 4.22
CA SER A 333 11.97 16.93 3.02
C SER A 333 13.15 15.97 3.15
N ALA A 334 14.19 16.36 3.86
CA ALA A 334 15.43 15.58 4.01
C ALA A 334 15.23 14.19 4.64
N GLU A 335 14.19 14.03 5.47
CA GLU A 335 13.89 12.77 6.16
C GLU A 335 12.57 12.12 5.66
N ALA A 336 12.03 12.61 4.55
CA ALA A 336 10.71 12.19 4.08
C ALA A 336 10.67 10.71 3.72
N GLY A 337 11.69 10.20 3.04
CA GLY A 337 11.79 8.79 2.67
C GLY A 337 11.83 7.87 3.88
N THR A 338 12.69 8.18 4.84
CA THR A 338 12.83 7.42 6.10
C THR A 338 11.51 7.38 6.87
N ARG A 339 10.84 8.52 7.03
CA ARG A 339 9.65 8.63 7.85
C ARG A 339 8.41 8.05 7.17
N VAL A 340 8.23 8.34 5.88
CA VAL A 340 7.17 7.71 5.07
C VAL A 340 7.37 6.21 5.02
N GLY A 341 8.59 5.75 4.72
CA GLY A 341 8.92 4.33 4.67
C GLY A 341 8.65 3.61 5.98
N PHE A 342 8.99 4.23 7.13
CA PHE A 342 8.72 3.66 8.45
C PHE A 342 7.23 3.57 8.75
N VAL A 343 6.46 4.62 8.47
CA VAL A 343 5.00 4.59 8.69
C VAL A 343 4.33 3.60 7.73
N MET A 344 4.76 3.54 6.46
CA MET A 344 4.26 2.52 5.51
C MET A 344 4.60 1.10 5.96
N MET A 345 5.79 0.85 6.48
CA MET A 345 6.14 -0.43 7.10
C MET A 345 5.13 -0.80 8.21
N CYS A 346 4.82 0.14 9.09
CA CYS A 346 3.87 -0.08 10.19
C CYS A 346 2.44 -0.34 9.67
N THR A 347 1.99 0.37 8.62
CA THR A 347 0.67 0.13 8.03
C THR A 347 0.56 -1.27 7.42
N ILE A 348 1.59 -1.74 6.72
CA ILE A 348 1.63 -3.08 6.12
C ILE A 348 1.65 -4.16 7.21
N MET A 349 2.44 -3.94 8.28
CA MET A 349 2.43 -4.83 9.44
C MET A 349 1.04 -4.86 10.11
N GLY A 350 0.36 -3.72 10.18
CA GLY A 350 -1.03 -3.64 10.65
C GLY A 350 -1.99 -4.50 9.83
N MET A 351 -1.85 -4.48 8.50
CA MET A 351 -2.64 -5.36 7.61
C MET A 351 -2.36 -6.84 7.86
N ALA A 352 -1.10 -7.22 8.00
CA ALA A 352 -0.71 -8.61 8.27
C ALA A 352 -1.27 -9.10 9.62
N ILE A 353 -1.10 -8.28 10.68
CA ILE A 353 -1.62 -8.57 12.02
C ILE A 353 -3.14 -8.68 12.01
N GLY A 354 -3.83 -7.74 11.38
CA GLY A 354 -5.29 -7.69 11.35
C GLY A 354 -5.91 -8.86 10.58
N GLY A 355 -5.32 -9.24 9.45
CA GLY A 355 -5.76 -10.42 8.69
C GLY A 355 -5.63 -11.70 9.50
N TRP A 356 -4.45 -11.93 10.11
CA TRP A 356 -4.22 -13.09 10.99
C TRP A 356 -5.13 -13.08 12.22
N MET A 357 -5.20 -11.95 12.92
CA MET A 357 -5.97 -11.82 14.16
C MET A 357 -7.47 -12.02 13.93
N SER A 358 -8.00 -11.57 12.81
CA SER A 358 -9.42 -11.77 12.47
C SER A 358 -9.75 -13.25 12.27
N GLY A 359 -8.87 -14.02 11.66
CA GLY A 359 -9.00 -15.49 11.55
C GLY A 359 -8.91 -16.16 12.91
N TRP A 360 -7.92 -15.78 13.73
CA TRP A 360 -7.75 -16.30 15.09
C TRP A 360 -8.97 -16.01 16.00
N ILE A 361 -9.54 -14.80 15.90
CA ILE A 361 -10.77 -14.45 16.64
C ILE A 361 -11.92 -15.33 16.17
N TYR A 362 -12.06 -15.53 14.87
CA TYR A 362 -13.09 -16.41 14.32
C TYR A 362 -12.94 -17.86 14.83
N ASP A 363 -11.73 -18.41 14.83
CA ASP A 363 -11.45 -19.77 15.31
C ASP A 363 -11.85 -19.98 16.78
N ILE A 364 -11.71 -18.93 17.62
CA ILE A 364 -12.07 -18.99 19.04
C ILE A 364 -13.58 -18.73 19.25
N THR A 365 -14.16 -17.79 18.50
CA THR A 365 -15.52 -17.31 18.77
C THR A 365 -16.59 -17.93 17.86
N GLY A 366 -16.18 -18.52 16.75
CA GLY A 366 -17.08 -19.01 15.69
C GLY A 366 -17.83 -17.88 14.98
N SER A 367 -17.38 -16.61 15.09
CA SER A 367 -18.15 -15.47 14.60
C SER A 367 -17.27 -14.37 14.01
N TYR A 368 -17.58 -13.97 12.79
CA TYR A 368 -16.98 -12.78 12.17
C TYR A 368 -17.45 -11.47 12.81
N ALA A 369 -18.60 -11.44 13.49
CA ALA A 369 -19.03 -10.25 14.23
C ALA A 369 -17.98 -9.82 15.28
N ALA A 370 -17.36 -10.79 15.99
CA ALA A 370 -16.28 -10.51 16.93
C ALA A 370 -15.05 -9.92 16.23
N ALA A 371 -14.72 -10.40 15.02
CA ALA A 371 -13.61 -9.88 14.23
C ALA A 371 -13.90 -8.46 13.71
N PHE A 372 -15.15 -8.14 13.33
CA PHE A 372 -15.55 -6.76 12.98
C PHE A 372 -15.43 -5.82 14.19
N TRP A 373 -15.89 -6.24 15.38
CA TRP A 373 -15.72 -5.46 16.60
C TRP A 373 -14.25 -5.19 16.93
N ASN A 374 -13.38 -6.18 16.77
CA ASN A 374 -11.94 -5.99 16.90
C ASN A 374 -11.41 -4.92 15.93
N GLY A 375 -11.79 -4.97 14.65
CA GLY A 375 -11.45 -3.93 13.68
C GLY A 375 -11.94 -2.54 14.08
N ILE A 376 -13.17 -2.43 14.57
CA ILE A 376 -13.76 -1.19 15.05
C ILE A 376 -12.94 -0.61 16.22
N ILE A 377 -12.55 -1.42 17.21
CA ILE A 377 -11.74 -0.99 18.36
C ILE A 377 -10.39 -0.43 17.89
N TRP A 378 -9.70 -1.13 17.00
CA TRP A 378 -8.44 -0.65 16.43
C TRP A 378 -8.60 0.65 15.63
N ASN A 379 -9.71 0.80 14.92
CA ASN A 379 -9.99 2.02 14.17
C ASN A 379 -10.34 3.20 15.11
N PHE A 380 -10.98 2.95 16.26
CA PHE A 380 -11.15 3.98 17.29
C PHE A 380 -9.82 4.48 17.85
N LEU A 381 -8.82 3.61 18.01
CA LEU A 381 -7.48 4.03 18.38
C LEU A 381 -6.88 4.99 17.34
N ASN A 382 -7.01 4.67 16.05
CA ASN A 382 -6.58 5.55 14.96
C ASN A 382 -7.32 6.91 15.04
N ILE A 383 -8.64 6.91 15.10
CA ILE A 383 -9.47 8.14 15.19
C ILE A 383 -9.05 8.97 16.41
N SER A 384 -8.84 8.35 17.57
CA SER A 384 -8.44 9.03 18.79
C SER A 384 -7.10 9.76 18.64
N ILE A 385 -6.11 9.11 18.00
CA ILE A 385 -4.82 9.74 17.72
C ILE A 385 -4.97 10.92 16.76
N VAL A 386 -5.78 10.77 15.71
CA VAL A 386 -6.03 11.85 14.75
C VAL A 386 -6.72 13.03 15.41
N LEU A 387 -7.73 12.79 16.25
CA LEU A 387 -8.41 13.84 17.02
C LEU A 387 -7.46 14.54 18.00
N PHE A 388 -6.56 13.79 18.66
CA PHE A 388 -5.53 14.37 19.50
C PHE A 388 -4.62 15.32 18.70
N LEU A 389 -4.20 14.94 17.49
CA LEU A 389 -3.41 15.79 16.61
C LEU A 389 -4.16 17.06 16.20
N ILE A 390 -5.45 16.95 15.89
CA ILE A 390 -6.30 18.11 15.54
C ILE A 390 -6.44 19.07 16.72
N ASN A 391 -6.71 18.56 17.92
CA ASN A 391 -6.87 19.39 19.11
C ASN A 391 -5.59 20.14 19.51
N ARG A 392 -4.43 19.57 19.17
CA ARG A 392 -3.14 20.24 19.37
C ARG A 392 -2.82 21.31 18.31
N ASN A 393 -3.54 21.27 17.19
CA ASN A 393 -3.39 22.21 16.08
C ASN A 393 -4.31 23.46 16.21
N ARG A 394 -5.13 23.49 17.24
CA ARG A 394 -5.96 24.63 17.64
C ARG A 394 -5.27 25.44 18.74
#